data_e56f05d164100ace14dfff625ab07f42
#
_entry.id   e56f05d164100ace14dfff625ab07f42
#
_cell.length_a   1.000
_cell.length_b   1.000
_cell.length_c   1.000
_cell.angle_alpha   90.00
_cell.angle_beta   90.00
_cell.angle_gamma   90.00
#
_symmetry.space_group_name_H-M   'P 1'
#
loop_
_entity.id
_entity.type
_entity.pdbx_description
1 polymer ?
#
loop_
_entity_poly.entity_id
_entity_poly.type
_entity_poly.pdbx_seq_one_letter_code
_entity_poly.pdbx_strand_id
1 'polypeptide(L)'
;VEKSKIASYTDSSSEEDDVNPRDKDQKNSKGFTDFCVRNVEQAAFGRREIEIAEQEMPGLIALRKRAQGDKPLNGARIVGCTHITAQTAVLIETLGALGAKLRWSACNIYSTQNEVAAALAEAGYSIFAWKGETEDDFWWSIDRCIHCDSWQPNMILDDGGDATHLMLKKYPTIFNMVKGIVEESVTGVHRLYQLSK
;
A
#
# COMPACT_ATOMS: atom_id res chain seq x y z
N VAL A 1 27.49 36.40 27.55
CA VAL A 1 27.45 34.90 27.67
C VAL A 1 25.98 34.51 27.51
N GLU A 2 25.59 34.20 26.29
CA GLU A 2 24.24 33.83 25.91
C GLU A 2 24.07 32.30 26.08
N LYS A 3 23.15 31.90 26.97
CA LYS A 3 22.81 30.49 27.17
C LYS A 3 21.86 30.06 26.07
N SER A 4 22.34 29.25 25.16
CA SER A 4 21.50 28.52 24.19
C SER A 4 20.49 27.63 24.94
N LYS A 5 19.19 27.87 24.73
CA LYS A 5 18.12 26.96 25.14
C LYS A 5 18.12 25.76 24.20
N ILE A 6 18.61 24.64 24.68
CA ILE A 6 18.34 23.34 24.05
C ILE A 6 16.86 23.04 24.33
N ALA A 7 16.04 23.04 23.29
CA ALA A 7 14.67 22.57 23.40
C ALA A 7 14.72 21.04 23.61
N SER A 8 14.33 20.60 24.80
CA SER A 8 14.07 19.18 25.06
C SER A 8 12.84 18.77 24.26
N TYR A 9 13.02 17.92 23.26
CA TYR A 9 11.92 17.17 22.67
C TYR A 9 11.42 16.19 23.76
N THR A 10 10.35 16.58 24.43
CA THR A 10 9.55 15.64 25.22
C THR A 10 8.74 14.82 24.24
N ASP A 11 9.08 13.55 24.14
CA ASP A 11 8.28 12.51 23.53
C ASP A 11 6.93 12.43 24.29
N SER A 12 5.93 13.17 23.79
CA SER A 12 4.56 13.00 24.23
C SER A 12 3.95 11.91 23.36
N SER A 13 4.22 10.64 23.71
CA SER A 13 3.39 9.54 23.25
C SER A 13 1.99 9.78 23.80
N SER A 14 1.12 10.33 22.98
CA SER A 14 -0.29 10.51 23.29
C SER A 14 -0.96 9.13 23.38
N GLU A 15 -1.90 8.96 24.31
CA GLU A 15 -2.72 7.75 24.50
C GLU A 15 -3.45 7.31 23.21
N GLU A 16 -3.48 8.15 22.16
CA GLU A 16 -4.02 7.86 20.84
C GLU A 16 -3.17 6.85 20.03
N ASP A 17 -1.89 6.65 20.38
CA ASP A 17 -1.02 5.70 19.67
C ASP A 17 -1.29 4.23 20.03
N ASP A 18 -2.02 3.97 21.12
CA ASP A 18 -2.33 2.61 21.57
C ASP A 18 -3.60 1.99 20.94
N VAL A 19 -4.42 2.80 20.26
CA VAL A 19 -5.64 2.31 19.61
C VAL A 19 -5.32 1.64 18.28
N ASN A 20 -5.88 0.42 18.07
CA ASN A 20 -5.71 -0.27 16.81
C ASN A 20 -6.28 0.59 15.65
N PRO A 21 -5.53 0.81 14.57
CA PRO A 21 -6.00 1.57 13.41
C PRO A 21 -7.36 1.16 12.86
N ARG A 22 -7.72 -0.13 12.95
CA ARG A 22 -9.05 -0.65 12.54
C ARG A 22 -10.22 -0.07 13.34
N ASP A 23 -9.96 0.34 14.58
CA ASP A 23 -10.98 0.86 15.50
C ASP A 23 -11.15 2.38 15.37
N LYS A 24 -10.38 3.01 14.52
CA LYS A 24 -10.43 4.46 14.26
C LYS A 24 -11.26 4.76 13.01
N ASP A 25 -12.14 5.75 13.11
CA ASP A 25 -12.72 6.37 11.92
C ASP A 25 -11.65 7.23 11.24
N GLN A 26 -11.22 6.82 10.04
CA GLN A 26 -10.16 7.50 9.33
C GLN A 26 -10.70 8.24 8.09
N LYS A 27 -10.20 9.43 7.89
CA LYS A 27 -10.56 10.29 6.77
C LYS A 27 -9.39 11.20 6.42
N ASN A 28 -9.07 11.31 5.13
CA ASN A 28 -8.06 12.26 4.67
C ASN A 28 -8.61 13.69 4.53
N SER A 29 -7.75 14.65 4.20
CA SER A 29 -8.11 16.06 4.06
C SER A 29 -9.19 16.34 3.00
N LYS A 30 -9.37 15.43 2.04
CA LYS A 30 -10.35 15.51 0.93
C LYS A 30 -11.63 14.74 1.19
N GLY A 31 -11.75 14.09 2.35
CA GLY A 31 -12.94 13.32 2.71
C GLY A 31 -12.92 11.86 2.26
N PHE A 32 -11.82 11.36 1.71
CA PHE A 32 -11.66 9.96 1.37
C PHE A 32 -11.49 9.11 2.64
N THR A 33 -12.14 7.94 2.67
CA THR A 33 -12.21 7.06 3.85
C THR A 33 -11.83 5.60 3.56
N ASP A 34 -11.59 5.23 2.29
CA ASP A 34 -11.31 3.84 1.92
C ASP A 34 -9.83 3.49 2.10
N PHE A 35 -9.35 3.60 3.32
CA PHE A 35 -7.99 3.23 3.74
C PHE A 35 -7.95 2.92 5.24
N CYS A 36 -6.87 2.29 5.68
CA CYS A 36 -6.57 2.09 7.10
C CYS A 36 -5.04 2.15 7.29
N VAL A 37 -4.56 3.20 7.94
CA VAL A 37 -3.14 3.45 8.20
C VAL A 37 -2.93 3.84 9.67
N ARG A 38 -1.70 3.86 10.16
CA ARG A 38 -1.41 4.17 11.56
C ARG A 38 -1.87 5.58 11.95
N ASN A 39 -1.46 6.57 11.17
CA ASN A 39 -1.82 7.98 11.38
C ASN A 39 -1.67 8.76 10.07
N VAL A 40 -2.80 9.23 9.50
CA VAL A 40 -2.81 9.98 8.24
C VAL A 40 -2.14 11.36 8.34
N GLU A 41 -2.00 11.92 9.54
CA GLU A 41 -1.35 13.21 9.76
C GLU A 41 0.16 13.21 9.43
N GLN A 42 0.77 12.02 9.38
CA GLN A 42 2.16 11.87 8.94
C GLN A 42 2.37 12.02 7.43
N ALA A 43 1.31 12.26 6.66
CA ALA A 43 1.35 12.30 5.20
C ALA A 43 2.37 13.29 4.62
N ALA A 44 2.53 14.46 5.23
CA ALA A 44 3.47 15.47 4.76
C ALA A 44 4.94 15.00 4.86
N PHE A 45 5.27 14.24 5.89
CA PHE A 45 6.59 13.64 6.03
C PHE A 45 6.80 12.52 5.00
N GLY A 46 5.84 11.60 4.88
CA GLY A 46 5.91 10.53 3.89
C GLY A 46 5.99 11.04 2.45
N ARG A 47 5.34 12.18 2.14
CA ARG A 47 5.43 12.79 0.81
C ARG A 47 6.86 13.19 0.47
N ARG A 48 7.60 13.73 1.40
CA ARG A 48 9.02 14.09 1.19
C ARG A 48 9.89 12.86 0.95
N GLU A 49 9.64 11.77 1.68
CA GLU A 49 10.35 10.50 1.47
C GLU A 49 10.07 9.92 0.06
N ILE A 50 8.84 10.00 -0.40
CA ILE A 50 8.46 9.57 -1.75
C ILE A 50 9.15 10.44 -2.82
N GLU A 51 9.20 11.76 -2.65
CA GLU A 51 9.87 12.68 -3.57
C GLU A 51 11.37 12.41 -3.67
N ILE A 52 12.02 12.01 -2.57
CA ILE A 52 13.42 11.58 -2.58
C ILE A 52 13.56 10.27 -3.37
N ALA A 53 12.70 9.28 -3.11
CA ALA A 53 12.72 8.01 -3.82
C ALA A 53 12.49 8.17 -5.34
N GLU A 54 11.66 9.11 -5.78
CA GLU A 54 11.46 9.43 -7.20
C GLU A 54 12.77 9.81 -7.92
N GLN A 55 13.67 10.50 -7.23
CA GLN A 55 14.97 10.88 -7.80
C GLN A 55 15.89 9.68 -8.00
N GLU A 56 15.72 8.63 -7.20
CA GLU A 56 16.47 7.38 -7.28
C GLU A 56 15.88 6.39 -8.30
N MET A 57 14.68 6.69 -8.83
CA MET A 57 13.92 5.80 -9.71
C MET A 57 13.61 6.45 -11.08
N PRO A 58 14.62 6.92 -11.82
CA PRO A 58 14.42 7.68 -13.05
C PRO A 58 13.69 6.87 -14.13
N GLY A 59 13.81 5.54 -14.14
CA GLY A 59 13.13 4.67 -15.09
C GLY A 59 11.60 4.70 -14.92
N LEU A 60 11.10 4.62 -13.69
CA LEU A 60 9.66 4.73 -13.41
C LEU A 60 9.13 6.14 -13.71
N ILE A 61 9.88 7.17 -13.38
CA ILE A 61 9.50 8.55 -13.67
C ILE A 61 9.44 8.82 -15.18
N ALA A 62 10.40 8.29 -15.95
CA ALA A 62 10.39 8.36 -17.41
C ALA A 62 9.19 7.62 -18.01
N LEU A 63 8.85 6.42 -17.49
CA LEU A 63 7.69 5.65 -17.90
C LEU A 63 6.39 6.44 -17.62
N ARG A 64 6.24 6.99 -16.41
CA ARG A 64 5.10 7.81 -16.01
C ARG A 64 4.90 8.98 -16.97
N LYS A 65 5.96 9.75 -17.25
CA LYS A 65 5.90 10.90 -18.16
C LYS A 65 5.53 10.51 -19.58
N ARG A 66 6.05 9.38 -20.09
CA ARG A 66 5.81 8.91 -21.44
C ARG A 66 4.40 8.41 -21.66
N ALA A 67 3.83 7.69 -20.68
CA ALA A 67 2.63 6.89 -20.87
C ALA A 67 1.40 7.42 -20.13
N GLN A 68 1.52 8.41 -19.25
CA GLN A 68 0.39 8.92 -18.46
C GLN A 68 -0.73 9.54 -19.31
N GLY A 69 -0.42 10.05 -20.48
CA GLY A 69 -1.41 10.57 -21.43
C GLY A 69 -2.25 9.48 -22.08
N ASP A 70 -1.63 8.34 -22.38
CA ASP A 70 -2.26 7.21 -23.07
C ASP A 70 -3.07 6.29 -22.15
N LYS A 71 -2.84 6.38 -20.83
CA LYS A 71 -3.49 5.53 -19.82
C LYS A 71 -3.48 4.03 -20.16
N PRO A 72 -2.30 3.42 -20.41
CA PRO A 72 -2.21 2.04 -20.90
C PRO A 72 -2.76 1.01 -19.90
N LEU A 73 -2.90 1.36 -18.61
CA LEU A 73 -3.51 0.54 -17.58
C LEU A 73 -4.96 0.89 -17.30
N ASN A 74 -5.63 1.62 -18.19
CA ASN A 74 -7.05 1.88 -18.04
C ASN A 74 -7.83 0.55 -18.03
N GLY A 75 -8.68 0.37 -17.02
CA GLY A 75 -9.40 -0.89 -16.77
C GLY A 75 -8.63 -1.92 -15.95
N ALA A 76 -7.33 -1.73 -15.68
CA ALA A 76 -6.61 -2.54 -14.71
C ALA A 76 -7.10 -2.22 -13.28
N ARG A 77 -7.42 -3.26 -12.54
CA ARG A 77 -7.77 -3.22 -11.12
C ARG A 77 -6.79 -4.13 -10.38
N ILE A 78 -5.81 -3.51 -9.74
CA ILE A 78 -4.66 -4.21 -9.18
C ILE A 78 -4.81 -4.28 -7.67
N VAL A 79 -4.80 -5.49 -7.11
CA VAL A 79 -4.51 -5.71 -5.70
C VAL A 79 -3.01 -5.89 -5.54
N GLY A 80 -2.41 -5.11 -4.65
CA GLY A 80 -1.00 -5.22 -4.30
C GLY A 80 -0.82 -5.72 -2.86
N CYS A 81 0.19 -6.55 -2.66
CA CYS A 81 0.62 -7.02 -1.35
C CYS A 81 2.14 -7.09 -1.34
N THR A 82 2.79 -5.96 -1.01
CA THR A 82 4.24 -5.82 -1.02
C THR A 82 4.70 -5.00 0.18
N HIS A 83 6.02 -4.86 0.37
CA HIS A 83 6.52 -3.92 1.37
C HIS A 83 6.10 -2.49 1.02
N ILE A 84 5.48 -1.76 1.95
CA ILE A 84 5.09 -0.35 1.72
C ILE A 84 6.23 0.55 2.16
N THR A 85 7.12 0.82 1.21
CA THR A 85 8.26 1.73 1.32
C THR A 85 8.09 2.93 0.40
N ALA A 86 8.96 3.92 0.50
CA ALA A 86 8.94 5.07 -0.40
C ALA A 86 9.09 4.65 -1.87
N GLN A 87 9.93 3.64 -2.16
CA GLN A 87 10.11 3.09 -3.50
C GLN A 87 8.83 2.42 -4.04
N THR A 88 8.16 1.64 -3.21
CA THR A 88 6.86 1.04 -3.57
C THR A 88 5.80 2.11 -3.81
N ALA A 89 5.82 3.20 -3.06
CA ALA A 89 4.91 4.32 -3.29
C ALA A 89 5.12 4.97 -4.68
N VAL A 90 6.36 5.11 -5.14
CA VAL A 90 6.67 5.57 -6.51
C VAL A 90 6.05 4.64 -7.54
N LEU A 91 6.12 3.32 -7.33
CA LEU A 91 5.46 2.32 -8.19
C LEU A 91 3.93 2.49 -8.17
N ILE A 92 3.32 2.55 -6.99
CA ILE A 92 1.86 2.71 -6.82
C ILE A 92 1.37 3.96 -7.56
N GLU A 93 2.01 5.09 -7.35
CA GLU A 93 1.65 6.36 -7.99
C GLU A 93 1.88 6.31 -9.52
N THR A 94 2.89 5.59 -9.97
CA THR A 94 3.12 5.37 -11.41
C THR A 94 2.00 4.53 -12.01
N LEU A 95 1.63 3.41 -11.40
CA LEU A 95 0.52 2.57 -11.87
C LEU A 95 -0.80 3.37 -11.91
N GLY A 96 -1.06 4.17 -10.88
CA GLY A 96 -2.22 5.07 -10.84
C GLY A 96 -2.20 6.12 -11.96
N ALA A 97 -1.05 6.76 -12.20
CA ALA A 97 -0.87 7.73 -13.29
C ALA A 97 -1.10 7.10 -14.67
N LEU A 98 -0.79 5.81 -14.82
CA LEU A 98 -1.02 5.04 -16.05
C LEU A 98 -2.48 4.55 -16.21
N GLY A 99 -3.36 4.84 -15.25
CA GLY A 99 -4.79 4.57 -15.34
C GLY A 99 -5.30 3.39 -14.51
N ALA A 100 -4.44 2.69 -13.79
CA ALA A 100 -4.87 1.59 -12.92
C ALA A 100 -5.63 2.08 -11.69
N LYS A 101 -6.62 1.28 -11.25
CA LYS A 101 -7.21 1.40 -9.92
C LYS A 101 -6.54 0.42 -8.99
N LEU A 102 -6.20 0.87 -7.79
CA LEU A 102 -5.29 0.17 -6.89
C LEU A 102 -5.88 0.04 -5.50
N ARG A 103 -5.69 -1.14 -4.89
CA ARG A 103 -5.86 -1.39 -3.46
C ARG A 103 -4.62 -2.12 -2.96
N TRP A 104 -4.05 -1.73 -1.84
CA TRP A 104 -2.71 -2.18 -1.45
C TRP A 104 -2.60 -2.48 0.03
N SER A 105 -1.99 -3.62 0.36
CA SER A 105 -1.64 -4.04 1.71
C SER A 105 -0.15 -4.38 1.80
N ALA A 106 0.35 -4.57 3.01
CA ALA A 106 1.72 -5.01 3.23
C ALA A 106 1.86 -6.53 3.16
N CYS A 107 3.01 -7.01 2.71
CA CYS A 107 3.39 -8.43 2.73
C CYS A 107 4.09 -8.84 4.03
N ASN A 108 4.32 -7.91 4.95
CA ASN A 108 4.99 -8.15 6.22
C ASN A 108 4.50 -7.18 7.30
N ILE A 109 4.24 -7.68 8.50
CA ILE A 109 3.67 -6.92 9.61
C ILE A 109 4.59 -5.81 10.18
N TYR A 110 5.88 -5.82 9.87
CA TYR A 110 6.86 -4.87 10.40
C TYR A 110 7.45 -3.92 9.36
N SER A 111 7.28 -4.18 8.06
CA SER A 111 8.01 -3.48 7.01
C SER A 111 7.37 -2.18 6.52
N THR A 112 6.13 -1.89 6.89
CA THR A 112 5.44 -0.67 6.47
C THR A 112 6.11 0.57 7.05
N GLN A 113 6.43 1.53 6.19
CA GLN A 113 6.75 2.90 6.58
C GLN A 113 5.43 3.66 6.78
N ASN A 114 5.05 3.92 8.04
CA ASN A 114 3.75 4.51 8.38
C ASN A 114 3.50 5.86 7.70
N GLU A 115 4.52 6.70 7.63
CA GLU A 115 4.48 8.00 6.97
C GLU A 115 4.25 7.89 5.45
N VAL A 116 4.78 6.85 4.82
CA VAL A 116 4.57 6.57 3.38
C VAL A 116 3.16 6.07 3.14
N ALA A 117 2.66 5.15 3.97
CA ALA A 117 1.27 4.70 3.91
C ALA A 117 0.30 5.87 4.09
N ALA A 118 0.59 6.77 5.04
CA ALA A 118 -0.18 8.01 5.26
C ALA A 118 -0.19 8.92 4.02
N ALA A 119 0.97 9.13 3.38
CA ALA A 119 1.07 9.96 2.18
C ALA A 119 0.26 9.40 1.00
N LEU A 120 0.27 8.09 0.82
CA LEU A 120 -0.53 7.42 -0.21
C LEU A 120 -2.04 7.53 0.08
N ALA A 121 -2.46 7.34 1.35
CA ALA A 121 -3.86 7.50 1.77
C ALA A 121 -4.33 8.96 1.58
N GLU A 122 -3.48 9.95 1.91
CA GLU A 122 -3.78 11.37 1.68
C GLU A 122 -3.89 11.69 0.19
N ALA A 123 -3.11 11.02 -0.67
CA ALA A 123 -3.21 11.14 -2.13
C ALA A 123 -4.47 10.46 -2.72
N GLY A 124 -5.22 9.70 -1.91
CA GLY A 124 -6.47 9.04 -2.32
C GLY A 124 -6.30 7.60 -2.78
N TYR A 125 -5.21 6.95 -2.43
CA TYR A 125 -5.04 5.52 -2.68
C TYR A 125 -5.60 4.69 -1.51
N SER A 126 -6.23 3.57 -1.83
CA SER A 126 -6.77 2.62 -0.84
C SER A 126 -5.63 1.76 -0.28
N ILE A 127 -5.07 2.21 0.83
CA ILE A 127 -3.94 1.57 1.53
C ILE A 127 -4.44 0.99 2.85
N PHE A 128 -4.17 -0.28 3.07
CA PHE A 128 -4.51 -1.00 4.31
C PHE A 128 -3.23 -1.60 4.87
N ALA A 129 -2.47 -0.81 5.62
CA ALA A 129 -1.20 -1.25 6.20
C ALA A 129 -0.69 -0.31 7.28
N TRP A 130 -0.05 -0.88 8.31
CA TRP A 130 0.71 -0.15 9.32
C TRP A 130 1.80 -1.03 9.91
N LYS A 131 2.83 -0.43 10.44
CA LYS A 131 3.90 -1.15 11.13
C LYS A 131 3.40 -1.68 12.47
N GLY A 132 3.61 -2.97 12.73
CA GLY A 132 3.19 -3.63 13.96
C GLY A 132 1.76 -4.16 13.90
N GLU A 133 1.26 -4.53 12.72
CA GLU A 133 0.04 -5.32 12.56
C GLU A 133 0.13 -6.62 13.37
N THR A 134 -0.98 -7.04 13.94
CA THR A 134 -1.15 -8.41 14.40
C THR A 134 -1.35 -9.34 13.20
N GLU A 135 -1.27 -10.64 13.40
CA GLU A 135 -1.57 -11.61 12.33
C GLU A 135 -3.02 -11.45 11.81
N ASP A 136 -3.97 -11.19 12.70
CA ASP A 136 -5.37 -10.94 12.32
C ASP A 136 -5.53 -9.65 11.52
N ASP A 137 -4.84 -8.58 11.89
CA ASP A 137 -4.83 -7.32 11.14
C ASP A 137 -4.22 -7.50 9.75
N PHE A 138 -3.15 -8.27 9.63
CA PHE A 138 -2.47 -8.56 8.37
C PHE A 138 -3.43 -9.24 7.37
N TRP A 139 -4.10 -10.31 7.79
CA TRP A 139 -5.05 -11.01 6.94
C TRP A 139 -6.30 -10.18 6.64
N TRP A 140 -6.78 -9.41 7.61
CA TRP A 140 -7.87 -8.46 7.41
C TRP A 140 -7.50 -7.40 6.36
N SER A 141 -6.30 -6.84 6.41
CA SER A 141 -5.83 -5.83 5.46
C SER A 141 -5.79 -6.36 4.03
N ILE A 142 -5.26 -7.57 3.84
CA ILE A 142 -5.26 -8.24 2.53
C ILE A 142 -6.69 -8.49 2.05
N ASP A 143 -7.55 -8.98 2.93
CA ASP A 143 -8.97 -9.25 2.62
C ASP A 143 -9.70 -7.99 2.16
N ARG A 144 -9.49 -6.87 2.83
CA ARG A 144 -10.04 -5.55 2.46
C ARG A 144 -9.57 -5.07 1.09
N CYS A 145 -8.38 -5.44 0.68
CA CYS A 145 -7.86 -5.13 -0.64
C CYS A 145 -8.49 -5.98 -1.75
N ILE A 146 -8.81 -7.24 -1.46
CA ILE A 146 -9.36 -8.20 -2.43
C ILE A 146 -10.87 -8.01 -2.60
N HIS A 147 -11.60 -7.87 -1.49
CA HIS A 147 -13.06 -7.85 -1.50
C HIS A 147 -13.62 -6.51 -1.01
N CYS A 148 -14.24 -5.80 -1.94
CA CYS A 148 -14.97 -4.57 -1.70
C CYS A 148 -16.24 -4.60 -2.58
N ASP A 149 -17.38 -4.14 -2.06
CA ASP A 149 -18.70 -4.28 -2.70
C ASP A 149 -18.76 -3.74 -4.14
N SER A 150 -18.01 -2.67 -4.42
CA SER A 150 -18.03 -1.98 -5.72
C SER A 150 -16.78 -2.20 -6.56
N TRP A 151 -15.81 -3.02 -6.08
CA TRP A 151 -14.52 -3.16 -6.72
C TRP A 151 -13.96 -4.58 -6.57
N GLN A 152 -13.52 -5.17 -7.66
CA GLN A 152 -12.90 -6.49 -7.68
C GLN A 152 -11.62 -6.44 -8.54
N PRO A 153 -10.51 -7.04 -8.08
CA PRO A 153 -9.25 -7.05 -8.82
C PRO A 153 -9.33 -7.95 -10.06
N ASN A 154 -8.57 -7.58 -11.09
CA ASN A 154 -8.30 -8.41 -12.26
C ASN A 154 -6.80 -8.63 -12.50
N MET A 155 -5.96 -8.08 -11.61
CA MET A 155 -4.51 -8.29 -11.60
C MET A 155 -4.00 -8.33 -10.16
N ILE A 156 -2.94 -9.09 -9.92
CA ILE A 156 -2.29 -9.20 -8.62
C ILE A 156 -0.82 -8.81 -8.77
N LEU A 157 -0.32 -8.00 -7.85
CA LEU A 157 1.09 -7.75 -7.64
C LEU A 157 1.43 -8.16 -6.21
N ASP A 158 2.16 -9.24 -6.05
CA ASP A 158 2.39 -9.93 -4.78
C ASP A 158 3.88 -10.05 -4.46
N ASP A 159 4.19 -10.20 -3.18
CA ASP A 159 5.53 -10.50 -2.68
C ASP A 159 5.41 -11.56 -1.58
N GLY A 160 5.64 -12.81 -1.96
CA GLY A 160 5.50 -13.98 -1.11
C GLY A 160 4.21 -14.79 -1.31
N GLY A 161 3.26 -14.30 -2.12
CA GLY A 161 2.09 -15.06 -2.55
C GLY A 161 0.91 -15.05 -1.57
N ASP A 162 0.88 -14.20 -0.54
CA ASP A 162 -0.18 -14.19 0.46
C ASP A 162 -1.52 -13.70 -0.10
N ALA A 163 -1.53 -12.61 -0.88
CA ALA A 163 -2.74 -12.12 -1.51
C ALA A 163 -3.29 -13.12 -2.54
N THR A 164 -2.40 -13.71 -3.33
CA THR A 164 -2.76 -14.75 -4.32
C THR A 164 -3.39 -15.97 -3.63
N HIS A 165 -2.75 -16.45 -2.55
CA HIS A 165 -3.25 -17.60 -1.80
C HIS A 165 -4.61 -17.33 -1.16
N LEU A 166 -4.78 -16.16 -0.51
CA LEU A 166 -6.04 -15.79 0.12
C LEU A 166 -7.16 -15.69 -0.92
N MET A 167 -6.88 -15.06 -2.06
CA MET A 167 -7.86 -14.90 -3.13
C MET A 167 -8.29 -16.24 -3.71
N LEU A 168 -7.34 -17.13 -4.02
CA LEU A 168 -7.63 -18.46 -4.53
C LEU A 168 -8.48 -19.28 -3.55
N LYS A 169 -8.14 -19.22 -2.26
CA LYS A 169 -8.82 -20.03 -1.22
C LYS A 169 -10.19 -19.48 -0.83
N LYS A 170 -10.31 -18.16 -0.67
CA LYS A 170 -11.52 -17.55 -0.11
C LYS A 170 -12.45 -16.99 -1.19
N TYR A 171 -11.90 -16.55 -2.31
CA TYR A 171 -12.63 -15.86 -3.39
C TYR A 171 -12.36 -16.46 -4.77
N PRO A 172 -12.59 -17.78 -4.99
CA PRO A 172 -12.26 -18.44 -6.24
C PRO A 172 -12.97 -17.82 -7.46
N THR A 173 -14.17 -17.29 -7.29
CA THR A 173 -14.90 -16.61 -8.35
C THR A 173 -14.21 -15.31 -8.78
N ILE A 174 -13.68 -14.53 -7.84
CA ILE A 174 -12.89 -13.32 -8.12
C ILE A 174 -11.56 -13.74 -8.76
N PHE A 175 -10.93 -14.78 -8.24
CA PHE A 175 -9.66 -15.30 -8.76
C PHE A 175 -9.77 -15.68 -10.25
N ASN A 176 -10.87 -16.26 -10.69
CA ASN A 176 -11.12 -16.60 -12.08
C ASN A 176 -11.16 -15.40 -13.03
N MET A 177 -11.32 -14.18 -12.51
CA MET A 177 -11.26 -12.94 -13.29
C MET A 177 -9.85 -12.35 -13.41
N VAL A 178 -8.88 -12.90 -12.68
CA VAL A 178 -7.49 -12.44 -12.69
C VAL A 178 -6.84 -12.78 -14.02
N LYS A 179 -6.31 -11.76 -14.69
CA LYS A 179 -5.66 -11.87 -16.01
C LYS A 179 -4.16 -12.12 -15.91
N GLY A 180 -3.56 -11.80 -14.76
CA GLY A 180 -2.13 -11.98 -14.55
C GLY A 180 -1.74 -11.73 -13.10
N ILE A 181 -0.67 -12.38 -12.70
CA ILE A 181 -0.02 -12.25 -11.39
C ILE A 181 1.44 -11.88 -11.64
N VAL A 182 1.88 -10.82 -10.98
CA VAL A 182 3.30 -10.44 -10.90
C VAL A 182 3.75 -10.78 -9.49
N GLU A 183 4.73 -11.68 -9.37
CA GLU A 183 5.28 -12.10 -8.08
C GLU A 183 6.74 -11.63 -7.98
N GLU A 184 7.05 -10.89 -6.92
CA GLU A 184 8.33 -10.23 -6.72
C GLU A 184 9.40 -11.17 -6.17
N SER A 185 9.01 -12.17 -5.34
CA SER A 185 9.95 -13.03 -4.63
C SER A 185 10.04 -14.45 -5.18
N VAL A 186 11.24 -15.04 -5.07
CA VAL A 186 11.45 -16.47 -5.40
C VAL A 186 10.60 -17.37 -4.51
N THR A 187 10.43 -17.05 -3.25
CA THR A 187 9.57 -17.80 -2.32
C THR A 187 8.13 -17.81 -2.80
N GLY A 188 7.61 -16.67 -3.22
CA GLY A 188 6.27 -16.57 -3.80
C GLY A 188 6.12 -17.33 -5.10
N VAL A 189 7.11 -17.28 -5.99
CA VAL A 189 7.12 -18.09 -7.24
C VAL A 189 7.03 -19.58 -6.92
N HIS A 190 7.82 -20.08 -5.96
CA HIS A 190 7.72 -21.48 -5.52
C HIS A 190 6.33 -21.84 -4.98
N ARG A 191 5.72 -20.94 -4.21
CA ARG A 191 4.37 -21.11 -3.67
C ARG A 191 3.32 -21.17 -4.78
N LEU A 192 3.43 -20.31 -5.82
CA LEU A 192 2.54 -20.34 -6.99
C LEU A 192 2.64 -21.69 -7.75
N TYR A 193 3.84 -22.24 -7.93
CA TYR A 193 4.00 -23.57 -8.52
C TYR A 193 3.34 -24.70 -7.70
N GLN A 194 3.31 -24.57 -6.37
CA GLN A 194 2.59 -25.52 -5.53
C GLN A 194 1.08 -25.38 -5.66
N LEU A 195 0.57 -24.17 -5.81
CA LEU A 195 -0.86 -23.89 -5.97
C LEU A 195 -1.41 -24.29 -7.35
N SER A 196 -0.55 -24.40 -8.36
CA SER A 196 -0.93 -24.77 -9.74
C SER A 196 -1.06 -26.27 -9.97
N LYS A 197 -0.72 -27.10 -8.99
CA LYS A 197 -0.84 -28.57 -9.00
C LYS A 197 -2.15 -29.03 -8.40
#